data_aa165b2e1973bd155bf79a6540a8d22d
#
_entry.id   aa165b2e1973bd155bf79a6540a8d22d
#
_cell.length_a   1.000
_cell.length_b   1.000
_cell.length_c   1.000
_cell.angle_alpha   90.00
_cell.angle_beta   90.00
_cell.angle_gamma   90.00
#
_symmetry.space_group_name_H-M   'P 1'
#
loop_
_entity.id
_entity.type
_entity.pdbx_description
1 polymer ?
#
loop_
_entity_poly.entity_id
_entity_poly.type
_entity_poly.pdbx_seq_one_letter_code
_entity_poly.pdbx_strand_id
1 'polypeptide(L)'
;LLIDQHEASYTYGTGNTHRITGDFNFITGENAAFRLNAMVQESDNFGAKQDKRGIAPSFSWGIGTRDEFSIGAYYLTTEGRPIYNHPWRLSSDGKINTTLPARNFYGLESDYNNTESKYITLGHIHRFDDNGELNTRLRWGNYKRDMLASTIGFQNSGITLGQINESTVLTRGSKGRIGESDVLQAQSDYSNTFNWGGKKHAVLAGVDYYDDDAKRNQSYANTTPRPTTIVGAPNNGASVVDGRAPVQWNTFTSRNLGLYAQDTVSLTNTLKLVGGLRYDDFSASYRNPAGTISNKISDSLVSPRVGLIFQPDELSSYYVSYGTSYNTSGDTYQYGISLSNSTNRAAATPPEKSRNIEIGSKFELFERRALLGVAMFYSEKYNERNTDPDTAAAQELLSGKRHATGMEFNLAGRLTPQWEVFFNHTWIPDAKIDRSNVALAANGGGAQVQGDRPGLTPKHSGSVWSTYAITSKIRAGAGITYRSKQNPEGSRAVYASGFGVVDAMVEYAIDDKTSVKLNVNNLFDKVYADGLYRGFYIPGAARSVQLTLKTRF
;
A
#
# COMPACT_ATOMS: atom_id res chain seq x y z
N LEU A 1 -13.31 -22.39 -7.23
CA LEU A 1 -14.56 -22.79 -6.56
C LEU A 1 -15.39 -23.64 -7.52
N LEU A 2 -15.93 -24.77 -7.04
CA LEU A 2 -16.86 -25.62 -7.80
C LEU A 2 -18.30 -25.05 -7.72
N ILE A 3 -18.47 -23.86 -8.28
CA ILE A 3 -19.75 -23.14 -8.33
C ILE A 3 -19.85 -22.48 -9.71
N ASP A 4 -20.94 -22.69 -10.43
CA ASP A 4 -21.26 -21.86 -11.60
C ASP A 4 -21.85 -20.54 -11.10
N GLN A 5 -21.11 -19.46 -11.29
CA GLN A 5 -21.51 -18.12 -10.86
C GLN A 5 -20.89 -17.07 -11.77
N HIS A 6 -21.74 -16.23 -12.32
CA HIS A 6 -21.31 -15.15 -13.19
C HIS A 6 -21.81 -13.81 -12.66
N GLU A 7 -20.95 -12.82 -12.71
CA GLU A 7 -21.27 -11.47 -12.28
C GLU A 7 -20.72 -10.46 -13.29
N ALA A 8 -21.52 -9.47 -13.63
CA ALA A 8 -21.09 -8.32 -14.42
C ALA A 8 -21.52 -7.02 -13.76
N SER A 9 -20.71 -5.98 -13.90
CA SER A 9 -21.07 -4.65 -13.44
C SER A 9 -20.67 -3.57 -14.43
N TYR A 10 -21.46 -2.50 -14.45
CA TYR A 10 -21.16 -1.25 -15.14
C TYR A 10 -21.27 -0.10 -14.17
N THR A 11 -20.24 0.74 -14.12
CA THR A 11 -20.21 1.96 -13.30
C THR A 11 -20.05 3.17 -14.19
N TYR A 12 -20.90 4.16 -13.98
CA TYR A 12 -20.74 5.51 -14.53
C TYR A 12 -20.52 6.51 -13.39
N GLY A 13 -19.62 7.48 -13.58
CA GLY A 13 -19.30 8.40 -12.50
C GLY A 13 -18.69 9.74 -12.92
N THR A 14 -18.50 10.56 -11.92
CA THR A 14 -17.84 11.87 -12.02
C THR A 14 -16.52 11.78 -12.78
N GLY A 15 -16.20 12.79 -13.58
CA GLY A 15 -15.00 12.83 -14.43
C GLY A 15 -15.11 11.92 -15.64
N ASN A 16 -16.34 11.73 -16.17
CA ASN A 16 -16.63 10.87 -17.31
C ASN A 16 -16.04 9.45 -17.12
N THR A 17 -16.26 8.91 -15.92
CA THR A 17 -15.75 7.59 -15.57
C THR A 17 -16.71 6.50 -16.04
N HIS A 18 -16.20 5.59 -16.85
CA HIS A 18 -16.88 4.38 -17.29
C HIS A 18 -16.07 3.16 -16.87
N ARG A 19 -16.69 2.22 -16.16
CA ARG A 19 -16.02 0.98 -15.73
C ARG A 19 -16.93 -0.22 -15.95
N ILE A 20 -16.39 -1.22 -16.63
CA ILE A 20 -17.04 -2.52 -16.81
C ILE A 20 -16.18 -3.56 -16.09
N THR A 21 -16.80 -4.44 -15.32
CA THR A 21 -16.15 -5.61 -14.74
C THR A 21 -16.95 -6.87 -15.01
N GLY A 22 -16.24 -8.00 -15.17
CA GLY A 22 -16.84 -9.33 -15.26
C GLY A 22 -16.07 -10.32 -14.41
N ASP A 23 -16.80 -11.22 -13.75
CA ASP A 23 -16.29 -12.36 -13.01
C ASP A 23 -17.13 -13.58 -13.38
N PHE A 24 -16.52 -14.50 -14.10
CA PHE A 24 -17.16 -15.67 -14.66
C PHE A 24 -16.48 -16.92 -14.15
N ASN A 25 -17.16 -17.73 -13.37
CA ASN A 25 -16.67 -18.98 -12.84
C ASN A 25 -17.51 -20.14 -13.40
N PHE A 26 -16.85 -21.08 -14.06
CA PHE A 26 -17.44 -22.23 -14.75
C PHE A 26 -16.95 -23.53 -14.12
N ILE A 27 -17.84 -24.43 -13.78
CA ILE A 27 -17.48 -25.83 -13.50
C ILE A 27 -17.17 -26.51 -14.83
N THR A 28 -15.95 -27.03 -14.99
CA THR A 28 -15.52 -27.68 -16.23
C THR A 28 -15.39 -29.21 -16.10
N GLY A 29 -15.56 -29.71 -14.89
CA GLY A 29 -15.52 -31.15 -14.57
C GLY A 29 -15.86 -31.38 -13.10
N GLU A 30 -15.94 -32.64 -12.66
CA GLU A 30 -16.30 -33.00 -11.28
C GLU A 30 -15.42 -32.26 -10.23
N ASN A 31 -14.11 -32.17 -10.50
CA ASN A 31 -13.13 -31.52 -9.62
C ASN A 31 -12.32 -30.45 -10.37
N ALA A 32 -12.95 -29.76 -11.34
CA ALA A 32 -12.27 -28.78 -12.15
C ALA A 32 -13.14 -27.54 -12.38
N ALA A 33 -12.52 -26.35 -12.36
CA ALA A 33 -13.19 -25.09 -12.61
C ALA A 33 -12.27 -24.12 -13.35
N PHE A 34 -12.87 -23.32 -14.22
CA PHE A 34 -12.25 -22.20 -14.90
C PHE A 34 -12.88 -20.89 -14.41
N ARG A 35 -12.07 -19.89 -14.07
CA ARG A 35 -12.54 -18.57 -13.70
C ARG A 35 -11.87 -17.50 -14.54
N LEU A 36 -12.65 -16.56 -15.03
CA LEU A 36 -12.21 -15.41 -15.78
C LEU A 36 -12.65 -14.13 -15.09
N ASN A 37 -11.68 -13.31 -14.70
CA ASN A 37 -11.94 -11.93 -14.28
C ASN A 37 -11.45 -10.99 -15.38
N ALA A 38 -12.25 -9.96 -15.71
CA ALA A 38 -11.90 -8.94 -16.69
C ALA A 38 -12.41 -7.58 -16.25
N MET A 39 -11.67 -6.52 -16.62
CA MET A 39 -12.08 -5.15 -16.37
C MET A 39 -11.59 -4.19 -17.44
N VAL A 40 -12.41 -3.19 -17.74
CA VAL A 40 -12.04 -2.01 -18.51
C VAL A 40 -12.56 -0.78 -17.78
N GLN A 41 -11.73 0.23 -17.65
CA GLN A 41 -12.09 1.53 -17.10
C GLN A 41 -11.50 2.62 -17.98
N GLU A 42 -12.31 3.65 -18.26
CA GLU A 42 -11.89 4.89 -18.87
C GLU A 42 -12.40 6.05 -18.00
N SER A 43 -11.56 7.07 -17.79
CA SER A 43 -11.92 8.21 -16.95
C SER A 43 -11.10 9.43 -17.34
N ASP A 44 -11.76 10.52 -17.70
CA ASP A 44 -11.11 11.80 -17.97
C ASP A 44 -10.63 12.50 -16.70
N ASN A 45 -11.32 12.24 -15.59
CA ASN A 45 -11.01 12.75 -14.25
C ASN A 45 -10.49 14.21 -14.26
N PHE A 46 -11.23 15.09 -14.96
CA PHE A 46 -10.91 16.52 -15.12
C PHE A 46 -9.49 16.82 -15.66
N GLY A 47 -8.96 15.95 -16.50
CA GLY A 47 -7.62 16.05 -17.10
C GLY A 47 -6.59 15.11 -16.47
N ALA A 48 -6.78 14.67 -15.23
CA ALA A 48 -5.97 13.61 -14.61
C ALA A 48 -6.47 12.22 -15.05
N LYS A 49 -6.41 11.96 -16.34
CA LYS A 49 -6.91 10.77 -17.02
C LYS A 49 -6.47 9.46 -16.33
N GLN A 50 -7.36 8.46 -16.26
CA GLN A 50 -7.08 7.13 -15.70
C GLN A 50 -7.79 6.02 -16.50
N ASP A 51 -7.08 5.39 -17.41
CA ASP A 51 -7.54 4.22 -18.14
C ASP A 51 -6.90 2.95 -17.57
N LYS A 52 -7.69 1.89 -17.47
CA LYS A 52 -7.23 0.59 -16.96
C LYS A 52 -7.86 -0.54 -17.76
N ARG A 53 -7.07 -1.55 -18.09
CA ARG A 53 -7.55 -2.76 -18.77
C ARG A 53 -6.88 -3.96 -18.13
N GLY A 54 -7.67 -4.93 -17.71
CA GLY A 54 -7.15 -6.10 -17.02
C GLY A 54 -7.91 -7.37 -17.36
N ILE A 55 -7.18 -8.48 -17.36
CA ILE A 55 -7.72 -9.83 -17.51
C ILE A 55 -6.95 -10.80 -16.62
N ALA A 56 -7.67 -11.71 -15.95
CA ALA A 56 -7.08 -12.69 -15.05
C ALA A 56 -7.81 -14.04 -15.16
N PRO A 57 -7.46 -14.89 -16.14
CA PRO A 57 -7.94 -16.26 -16.23
C PRO A 57 -7.24 -17.14 -15.20
N SER A 58 -7.95 -18.13 -14.67
CA SER A 58 -7.38 -19.21 -13.85
C SER A 58 -8.11 -20.52 -14.10
N PHE A 59 -7.37 -21.62 -14.05
CA PHE A 59 -7.90 -22.96 -14.16
C PHE A 59 -7.36 -23.82 -13.01
N SER A 60 -8.25 -24.53 -12.35
CA SER A 60 -7.91 -25.45 -11.26
C SER A 60 -8.54 -26.82 -11.53
N TRP A 61 -7.78 -27.88 -11.24
CA TRP A 61 -8.26 -29.25 -11.35
C TRP A 61 -7.77 -30.09 -10.18
N GLY A 62 -8.41 -31.22 -9.95
CA GLY A 62 -8.21 -32.01 -8.74
C GLY A 62 -8.70 -31.31 -7.47
N ILE A 63 -9.61 -30.34 -7.59
CA ILE A 63 -10.12 -29.54 -6.46
C ILE A 63 -10.72 -30.47 -5.40
N GLY A 64 -10.18 -30.37 -4.17
CA GLY A 64 -10.62 -31.17 -3.03
C GLY A 64 -10.12 -32.60 -3.03
N THR A 65 -9.32 -33.02 -4.01
CA THR A 65 -8.68 -34.35 -4.04
C THR A 65 -7.29 -34.31 -3.37
N ARG A 66 -6.59 -35.44 -3.38
CA ARG A 66 -5.24 -35.56 -2.83
C ARG A 66 -4.26 -34.57 -3.47
N ASP A 67 -4.33 -34.44 -4.78
CA ASP A 67 -3.50 -33.53 -5.56
C ASP A 67 -4.38 -32.52 -6.29
N GLU A 68 -4.26 -31.25 -5.91
CA GLU A 68 -4.95 -30.13 -6.51
C GLU A 68 -3.94 -29.24 -7.23
N PHE A 69 -4.20 -28.93 -8.48
CA PHE A 69 -3.35 -28.09 -9.32
C PHE A 69 -4.07 -26.84 -9.74
N SER A 70 -3.33 -25.78 -9.94
CA SER A 70 -3.85 -24.54 -10.50
C SER A 70 -2.85 -23.86 -11.43
N ILE A 71 -3.37 -23.22 -12.46
CA ILE A 71 -2.64 -22.28 -13.31
C ILE A 71 -3.46 -21.00 -13.42
N GLY A 72 -2.81 -19.85 -13.22
CA GLY A 72 -3.43 -18.55 -13.37
C GLY A 72 -2.51 -17.61 -14.11
N ALA A 73 -3.10 -16.75 -14.94
CA ALA A 73 -2.40 -15.64 -15.58
C ALA A 73 -3.06 -14.33 -15.17
N TYR A 74 -2.28 -13.26 -15.18
CA TYR A 74 -2.74 -11.90 -14.89
C TYR A 74 -2.09 -10.93 -15.86
N TYR A 75 -2.89 -10.03 -16.39
CA TYR A 75 -2.43 -8.91 -17.21
C TYR A 75 -3.23 -7.66 -16.85
N LEU A 76 -2.53 -6.59 -16.50
CA LEU A 76 -3.11 -5.28 -16.22
C LEU A 76 -2.26 -4.20 -16.85
N THR A 77 -2.89 -3.32 -17.61
CA THR A 77 -2.32 -2.04 -18.03
C THR A 77 -3.03 -0.89 -17.35
N THR A 78 -2.28 0.14 -16.98
CA THR A 78 -2.83 1.44 -16.60
C THR A 78 -2.17 2.52 -17.43
N GLU A 79 -2.98 3.42 -17.97
CA GLU A 79 -2.54 4.60 -18.69
C GLU A 79 -3.17 5.81 -18.01
N GLY A 80 -2.38 6.83 -17.69
CA GLY A 80 -2.94 7.95 -16.97
C GLY A 80 -2.06 9.18 -16.93
N ARG A 81 -2.63 10.28 -16.47
CA ARG A 81 -1.93 11.54 -16.20
C ARG A 81 -1.93 11.77 -14.69
N PRO A 82 -0.81 11.66 -14.02
CA PRO A 82 -0.78 11.75 -12.56
C PRO A 82 -0.84 13.20 -12.09
N ILE A 83 -1.63 13.48 -11.04
CA ILE A 83 -1.42 14.65 -10.20
C ILE A 83 -0.15 14.37 -9.39
N TYR A 84 1.00 14.90 -9.86
CA TYR A 84 2.28 14.57 -9.24
C TYR A 84 2.44 15.26 -7.88
N ASN A 85 2.11 16.57 -7.81
CA ASN A 85 2.20 17.36 -6.60
C ASN A 85 1.35 18.62 -6.68
N HIS A 86 0.94 19.11 -5.49
CA HIS A 86 0.51 20.49 -5.30
C HIS A 86 1.49 21.22 -4.35
N PRO A 87 2.02 22.39 -4.73
CA PRO A 87 2.88 23.15 -3.85
C PRO A 87 2.06 23.68 -2.67
N TRP A 88 2.63 23.65 -1.48
CA TRP A 88 2.01 24.27 -0.32
C TRP A 88 2.53 25.68 -0.04
N ARG A 89 1.81 26.41 0.81
CA ARG A 89 2.31 27.59 1.51
C ARG A 89 2.11 27.40 3.01
N LEU A 90 3.07 27.90 3.77
CA LEU A 90 3.04 27.79 5.21
C LEU A 90 2.43 29.06 5.82
N SER A 91 1.61 28.90 6.85
CA SER A 91 1.28 29.96 7.77
C SER A 91 2.48 30.27 8.66
N SER A 92 2.44 31.38 9.39
CA SER A 92 3.52 31.80 10.30
C SER A 92 3.83 30.80 11.42
N ASP A 93 2.87 29.96 11.77
CA ASP A 93 3.00 28.86 12.73
C ASP A 93 3.48 27.54 12.15
N GLY A 94 3.85 27.51 10.86
CA GLY A 94 4.31 26.31 10.16
C GLY A 94 3.22 25.38 9.63
N LYS A 95 1.95 25.80 9.67
CA LYS A 95 0.84 25.02 9.12
C LYS A 95 0.90 24.98 7.59
N ILE A 96 0.79 23.79 7.03
CA ILE A 96 0.62 23.56 5.59
C ILE A 96 -0.78 23.98 5.17
N ASN A 97 -0.87 24.83 4.17
CA ASN A 97 -2.13 25.22 3.56
C ASN A 97 -2.26 24.59 2.18
N THR A 98 -3.40 23.95 1.96
CA THR A 98 -3.81 23.38 0.67
C THR A 98 -4.35 24.52 -0.18
N THR A 99 -3.53 25.07 -1.06
CA THR A 99 -3.77 26.34 -1.76
C THR A 99 -4.45 26.16 -3.13
N LEU A 100 -4.47 24.95 -3.65
CA LEU A 100 -4.97 24.66 -4.98
C LEU A 100 -6.24 23.79 -4.91
N PRO A 101 -7.26 24.04 -5.77
CA PRO A 101 -8.41 23.16 -5.90
C PRO A 101 -7.99 21.71 -6.19
N ALA A 102 -8.51 20.75 -5.41
CA ALA A 102 -8.15 19.35 -5.52
C ALA A 102 -8.59 18.70 -6.85
N ARG A 103 -9.63 19.26 -7.47
CA ARG A 103 -10.19 18.77 -8.75
C ARG A 103 -9.34 19.18 -9.96
N ASN A 104 -8.56 20.26 -9.86
CA ASN A 104 -7.84 20.81 -11.00
C ASN A 104 -6.57 20.01 -11.30
N PHE A 105 -6.43 19.65 -12.56
CA PHE A 105 -5.21 19.08 -13.11
C PHE A 105 -4.35 20.19 -13.70
N TYR A 106 -3.16 20.41 -13.15
CA TYR A 106 -2.22 21.44 -13.58
C TYR A 106 -1.11 20.94 -14.49
N GLY A 107 -1.07 19.64 -14.77
CA GLY A 107 -0.11 19.03 -15.68
C GLY A 107 -0.37 19.36 -17.14
N LEU A 108 0.28 18.63 -18.03
CA LEU A 108 0.17 18.75 -19.48
C LEU A 108 -0.64 17.59 -20.06
N GLU A 109 -1.25 17.78 -21.20
CA GLU A 109 -1.87 16.68 -21.96
C GLU A 109 -0.85 15.59 -22.33
N SER A 110 0.40 15.99 -22.56
CA SER A 110 1.53 15.09 -22.82
C SER A 110 2.11 14.42 -21.57
N ASP A 111 1.61 14.70 -20.36
CA ASP A 111 2.01 13.97 -19.17
C ASP A 111 1.40 12.56 -19.18
N TYR A 112 2.14 11.59 -18.66
CA TYR A 112 1.65 10.22 -18.52
C TYR A 112 2.33 9.45 -17.38
N ASN A 113 1.67 8.39 -16.95
CA ASN A 113 2.19 7.37 -16.06
C ASN A 113 1.58 6.04 -16.49
N ASN A 114 2.31 5.32 -17.32
CA ASN A 114 1.88 4.06 -17.90
C ASN A 114 2.53 2.92 -17.13
N THR A 115 1.72 1.93 -16.76
CA THR A 115 2.20 0.72 -16.10
C THR A 115 1.68 -0.53 -16.80
N GLU A 116 2.48 -1.57 -16.82
CA GLU A 116 2.11 -2.92 -17.25
C GLU A 116 2.53 -3.90 -16.16
N SER A 117 1.60 -4.77 -15.78
CA SER A 117 1.85 -5.89 -14.86
C SER A 117 1.35 -7.16 -15.48
N LYS A 118 2.21 -8.15 -15.64
CA LYS A 118 1.84 -9.48 -16.11
C LYS A 118 2.55 -10.56 -15.32
N TYR A 119 1.84 -11.60 -14.97
CA TYR A 119 2.43 -12.76 -14.31
C TYR A 119 1.66 -14.04 -14.59
N ILE A 120 2.35 -15.17 -14.45
CA ILE A 120 1.79 -16.50 -14.45
C ILE A 120 2.10 -17.13 -13.09
N THR A 121 1.11 -17.81 -12.52
CA THR A 121 1.26 -18.55 -11.26
C THR A 121 0.86 -19.99 -11.48
N LEU A 122 1.71 -20.92 -11.06
CA LEU A 122 1.42 -22.34 -10.95
C LEU A 122 1.25 -22.68 -9.47
N GLY A 123 0.27 -23.50 -9.14
CA GLY A 123 0.01 -23.98 -7.79
C GLY A 123 -0.19 -25.48 -7.76
N HIS A 124 0.33 -26.12 -6.71
CA HIS A 124 0.08 -27.52 -6.40
C HIS A 124 -0.14 -27.66 -4.89
N ILE A 125 -1.23 -28.30 -4.52
CA ILE A 125 -1.52 -28.71 -3.16
C ILE A 125 -1.53 -30.23 -3.11
N HIS A 126 -0.66 -30.80 -2.28
CA HIS A 126 -0.65 -32.23 -1.98
C HIS A 126 -1.14 -32.46 -0.56
N ARG A 127 -2.17 -33.28 -0.39
CA ARG A 127 -2.74 -33.63 0.93
C ARG A 127 -2.29 -35.04 1.30
N PHE A 128 -1.60 -35.14 2.44
CA PHE A 128 -1.13 -36.41 2.99
C PHE A 128 -2.25 -37.12 3.77
N ASP A 129 -2.11 -38.43 3.97
CA ASP A 129 -3.12 -39.23 4.67
C ASP A 129 -3.22 -38.91 6.18
N ASP A 130 -2.22 -38.24 6.73
CA ASP A 130 -2.11 -37.82 8.15
C ASP A 130 -2.60 -36.39 8.41
N ASN A 131 -3.40 -35.81 7.54
CA ASN A 131 -3.86 -34.42 7.54
C ASN A 131 -2.76 -33.37 7.28
N GLY A 132 -1.58 -33.79 6.87
CA GLY A 132 -0.55 -32.89 6.38
C GLY A 132 -0.93 -32.33 5.00
N GLU A 133 -0.52 -31.09 4.75
CA GLU A 133 -0.69 -30.44 3.45
C GLU A 133 0.63 -29.79 3.04
N LEU A 134 1.05 -30.03 1.78
CA LEU A 134 2.15 -29.32 1.12
C LEU A 134 1.58 -28.43 0.03
N ASN A 135 1.75 -27.11 0.17
CA ASN A 135 1.28 -26.11 -0.79
C ASN A 135 2.49 -25.47 -1.47
N THR A 136 2.65 -25.73 -2.76
CA THR A 136 3.76 -25.20 -3.56
C THR A 136 3.25 -24.24 -4.61
N ARG A 137 3.88 -23.07 -4.72
CA ARG A 137 3.56 -22.04 -5.70
C ARG A 137 4.82 -21.56 -6.41
N LEU A 138 4.70 -21.40 -7.73
CA LEU A 138 5.70 -20.79 -8.57
C LEU A 138 5.08 -19.62 -9.32
N ARG A 139 5.68 -18.44 -9.27
CA ARG A 139 5.24 -17.27 -10.02
C ARG A 139 6.41 -16.66 -10.77
N TRP A 140 6.20 -16.38 -12.03
CA TRP A 140 7.02 -15.48 -12.81
C TRP A 140 6.19 -14.26 -13.22
N GLY A 141 6.76 -13.06 -13.06
CA GLY A 141 6.09 -11.81 -13.38
C GLY A 141 7.04 -10.79 -14.00
N ASN A 142 6.50 -9.96 -14.91
CA ASN A 142 7.19 -8.81 -15.48
C ASN A 142 6.36 -7.55 -15.20
N TYR A 143 7.03 -6.52 -14.71
CA TYR A 143 6.40 -5.26 -14.28
C TYR A 143 7.13 -4.10 -14.94
N LYS A 144 6.36 -3.21 -15.61
CA LYS A 144 6.90 -2.05 -16.31
C LYS A 144 6.23 -0.78 -15.84
N ARG A 145 7.00 0.30 -15.85
CA ARG A 145 6.51 1.66 -15.64
C ARG A 145 7.27 2.63 -16.53
N ASP A 146 6.55 3.52 -17.18
CA ASP A 146 7.10 4.74 -17.79
C ASP A 146 6.24 5.93 -17.37
N MET A 147 6.87 6.92 -16.77
CA MET A 147 6.22 8.13 -16.28
C MET A 147 6.97 9.37 -16.74
N LEU A 148 6.21 10.32 -17.26
CA LEU A 148 6.63 11.68 -17.47
C LEU A 148 5.54 12.60 -16.94
N ALA A 149 5.81 13.31 -15.85
CA ALA A 149 4.85 14.14 -15.14
C ALA A 149 5.33 15.59 -15.00
N SER A 150 4.39 16.51 -14.92
CA SER A 150 4.66 17.89 -14.54
C SER A 150 4.79 17.99 -13.01
N THR A 151 5.86 18.65 -12.56
CA THR A 151 5.99 19.11 -11.17
C THR A 151 5.54 20.57 -11.09
N ILE A 152 4.62 20.86 -10.16
CA ILE A 152 3.95 22.15 -10.08
C ILE A 152 4.62 23.00 -9.01
N GLY A 153 4.90 24.27 -9.34
CA GLY A 153 5.44 25.27 -8.44
C GLY A 153 4.79 26.63 -8.65
N PHE A 154 4.90 27.55 -7.70
CA PHE A 154 4.52 28.93 -7.90
C PHE A 154 5.61 29.67 -8.69
N GLN A 155 5.23 30.43 -9.73
CA GLN A 155 6.20 31.23 -10.48
C GLN A 155 6.88 32.27 -9.57
N ASN A 156 6.12 32.94 -8.73
CA ASN A 156 6.67 33.76 -7.65
C ASN A 156 6.91 32.88 -6.41
N SER A 157 8.16 32.47 -6.19
CA SER A 157 8.53 31.64 -5.04
C SER A 157 8.26 32.31 -3.69
N GLY A 158 8.19 33.63 -3.63
CA GLY A 158 7.90 34.43 -2.44
C GLY A 158 6.41 34.74 -2.22
N ILE A 159 5.49 34.24 -3.07
CA ILE A 159 4.06 34.53 -2.94
C ILE A 159 3.54 34.09 -1.56
N THR A 160 2.78 34.95 -0.91
CA THR A 160 2.14 34.67 0.39
C THR A 160 0.73 34.10 0.19
N LEU A 161 0.17 33.49 1.26
CA LEU A 161 -1.19 32.92 1.22
C LEU A 161 -2.26 33.90 0.75
N GLY A 162 -2.22 35.15 1.22
CA GLY A 162 -3.21 36.17 0.88
C GLY A 162 -3.10 36.70 -0.55
N GLN A 163 -2.01 36.39 -1.25
CA GLN A 163 -1.79 36.79 -2.66
C GLN A 163 -2.21 35.70 -3.64
N ILE A 164 -2.46 34.47 -3.19
CA ILE A 164 -2.86 33.37 -4.06
C ILE A 164 -4.33 33.55 -4.44
N ASN A 165 -4.58 33.62 -5.75
CA ASN A 165 -5.91 33.76 -6.33
C ASN A 165 -5.98 33.00 -7.68
N GLU A 166 -7.11 33.06 -8.36
CA GLU A 166 -7.34 32.35 -9.63
C GLU A 166 -6.36 32.74 -10.73
N SER A 167 -5.83 33.97 -10.71
CA SER A 167 -4.83 34.47 -11.70
C SER A 167 -3.39 34.12 -11.33
N THR A 168 -3.16 33.50 -10.18
CA THR A 168 -1.81 33.12 -9.75
C THR A 168 -1.16 32.17 -10.73
N VAL A 169 0.04 32.54 -11.20
CA VAL A 169 0.77 31.78 -12.21
C VAL A 169 1.57 30.66 -11.57
N LEU A 170 1.44 29.46 -12.14
CA LEU A 170 2.15 28.26 -11.78
C LEU A 170 3.15 27.87 -12.86
N THR A 171 4.32 27.41 -12.43
CA THR A 171 5.34 26.81 -13.30
C THR A 171 5.17 25.29 -13.35
N ARG A 172 5.66 24.69 -14.44
CA ARG A 172 5.71 23.25 -14.66
C ARG A 172 7.15 22.80 -14.85
N GLY A 173 7.68 22.06 -13.89
CA GLY A 173 8.92 21.31 -14.07
C GLY A 173 8.63 19.94 -14.70
N SER A 174 9.67 19.12 -14.87
CA SER A 174 9.55 17.76 -15.40
C SER A 174 10.05 16.75 -14.40
N LYS A 175 9.32 15.64 -14.25
CA LYS A 175 9.77 14.46 -13.52
C LYS A 175 9.53 13.23 -14.37
N GLY A 176 10.60 12.51 -14.71
CA GLY A 176 10.54 11.26 -15.45
C GLY A 176 11.05 10.09 -14.63
N ARG A 177 10.41 8.95 -14.80
CA ARG A 177 10.84 7.66 -14.24
C ARG A 177 10.51 6.56 -15.22
N ILE A 178 11.46 5.70 -15.48
CA ILE A 178 11.25 4.51 -16.30
C ILE A 178 11.90 3.31 -15.60
N GLY A 179 11.24 2.16 -15.65
CA GLY A 179 11.76 0.92 -15.07
C GLY A 179 10.99 -0.31 -15.50
N GLU A 180 11.67 -1.43 -15.40
CA GLU A 180 11.14 -2.77 -15.65
C GLU A 180 11.77 -3.73 -14.64
N SER A 181 11.00 -4.72 -14.18
CA SER A 181 11.44 -5.75 -13.26
C SER A 181 10.88 -7.10 -13.69
N ASP A 182 11.74 -8.10 -13.78
CA ASP A 182 11.42 -9.51 -13.93
C ASP A 182 11.61 -10.21 -12.60
N VAL A 183 10.54 -10.86 -12.11
CA VAL A 183 10.51 -11.46 -10.78
C VAL A 183 10.15 -12.94 -10.87
N LEU A 184 10.97 -13.78 -10.28
CA LEU A 184 10.67 -15.20 -10.05
C LEU A 184 10.48 -15.43 -8.55
N GLN A 185 9.37 -16.05 -8.19
CA GLN A 185 9.05 -16.46 -6.82
C GLN A 185 8.68 -17.93 -6.78
N ALA A 186 9.27 -18.67 -5.85
CA ALA A 186 8.91 -20.04 -5.54
C ALA A 186 8.71 -20.17 -4.03
N GLN A 187 7.63 -20.80 -3.61
CA GLN A 187 7.33 -21.03 -2.20
C GLN A 187 6.73 -22.41 -2.03
N SER A 188 7.12 -23.11 -0.96
CA SER A 188 6.53 -24.38 -0.58
C SER A 188 6.34 -24.42 0.94
N ASP A 189 5.08 -24.62 1.36
CA ASP A 189 4.65 -24.62 2.75
C ASP A 189 4.11 -26.00 3.10
N TYR A 190 4.66 -26.62 4.13
CA TYR A 190 4.10 -27.80 4.77
C TYR A 190 3.37 -27.39 6.04
N SER A 191 2.13 -27.82 6.17
CA SER A 191 1.34 -27.67 7.41
C SER A 191 0.79 -29.00 7.88
N ASN A 192 0.78 -29.21 9.19
CA ASN A 192 0.19 -30.42 9.79
C ASN A 192 -0.24 -30.15 11.24
N THR A 193 -1.18 -30.96 11.70
CA THR A 193 -1.60 -30.98 13.10
C THR A 193 -1.48 -32.41 13.64
N PHE A 194 -0.66 -32.59 14.68
CA PHE A 194 -0.40 -33.89 15.29
C PHE A 194 -0.24 -33.80 16.81
N ASN A 195 -0.24 -34.97 17.47
CA ASN A 195 0.01 -35.04 18.91
C ASN A 195 1.42 -35.56 19.17
N TRP A 196 2.19 -34.83 20.00
CA TRP A 196 3.52 -35.22 20.43
C TRP A 196 3.75 -34.79 21.88
N GLY A 197 4.40 -35.65 22.69
CA GLY A 197 4.63 -35.38 24.10
C GLY A 197 3.34 -35.11 24.89
N GLY A 198 2.21 -35.67 24.47
CA GLY A 198 0.90 -35.45 25.13
C GLY A 198 0.27 -34.10 24.84
N LYS A 199 0.80 -33.35 23.86
CA LYS A 199 0.30 -32.03 23.44
C LYS A 199 -0.07 -32.04 21.97
N LYS A 200 -1.04 -31.19 21.62
CA LYS A 200 -1.42 -30.94 20.22
C LYS A 200 -0.51 -29.86 19.64
N HIS A 201 0.11 -30.15 18.52
CA HIS A 201 0.98 -29.28 17.74
C HIS A 201 0.30 -28.91 16.42
N ALA A 202 0.34 -27.64 16.04
CA ALA A 202 -0.01 -27.19 14.71
C ALA A 202 1.24 -26.53 14.10
N VAL A 203 1.89 -27.26 13.19
CA VAL A 203 3.18 -26.89 12.61
C VAL A 203 2.98 -26.32 11.22
N LEU A 204 3.71 -25.24 10.92
CA LEU A 204 3.93 -24.72 9.59
C LEU A 204 5.44 -24.61 9.37
N ALA A 205 5.96 -25.22 8.30
CA ALA A 205 7.35 -25.05 7.90
C ALA A 205 7.42 -24.84 6.40
N GLY A 206 8.35 -24.02 5.93
CA GLY A 206 8.42 -23.72 4.52
C GLY A 206 9.75 -23.15 4.07
N VAL A 207 9.86 -23.07 2.76
CA VAL A 207 10.94 -22.43 2.03
C VAL A 207 10.35 -21.48 1.01
N ASP A 208 10.93 -20.30 0.89
CA ASP A 208 10.66 -19.39 -0.23
C ASP A 208 11.96 -18.95 -0.91
N TYR A 209 11.85 -18.72 -2.19
CA TYR A 209 12.91 -18.18 -3.03
C TYR A 209 12.37 -17.02 -3.85
N TYR A 210 13.13 -15.96 -3.92
CA TYR A 210 12.83 -14.75 -4.67
C TYR A 210 14.05 -14.34 -5.48
N ASP A 211 13.84 -14.06 -6.77
CA ASP A 211 14.85 -13.50 -7.69
C ASP A 211 14.23 -12.31 -8.41
N ASP A 212 14.87 -11.15 -8.34
CA ASP A 212 14.43 -9.91 -9.00
C ASP A 212 15.56 -9.38 -9.87
N ASP A 213 15.29 -9.26 -11.17
CA ASP A 213 16.18 -8.61 -12.15
C ASP A 213 15.48 -7.37 -12.67
N ALA A 214 15.97 -6.21 -12.25
CA ALA A 214 15.34 -4.94 -12.55
C ALA A 214 16.30 -3.95 -13.20
N LYS A 215 15.74 -3.10 -14.08
CA LYS A 215 16.44 -1.97 -14.67
C LYS A 215 15.62 -0.70 -14.52
N ARG A 216 16.28 0.43 -14.30
CA ARG A 216 15.59 1.68 -13.99
C ARG A 216 16.42 2.93 -14.32
N ASN A 217 15.71 4.02 -14.65
CA ASN A 217 16.22 5.37 -14.59
C ASN A 217 15.21 6.28 -13.88
N GLN A 218 15.56 6.80 -12.70
CA GLN A 218 14.68 7.64 -11.90
C GLN A 218 14.86 9.14 -12.09
N SER A 219 15.88 9.54 -12.83
CA SER A 219 16.17 10.95 -13.16
C SER A 219 15.92 11.24 -14.64
N TYR A 220 14.99 10.52 -15.23
CA TYR A 220 14.69 10.57 -16.66
C TYR A 220 13.72 11.71 -16.99
N ALA A 221 14.17 12.94 -16.77
CA ALA A 221 13.36 14.15 -16.97
C ALA A 221 13.40 14.64 -18.42
N ASN A 222 12.30 15.23 -18.86
CA ASN A 222 12.22 15.95 -20.14
C ASN A 222 12.77 17.37 -19.96
N THR A 223 13.75 17.77 -20.77
CA THR A 223 14.37 19.10 -20.74
C THR A 223 13.62 20.14 -21.57
N THR A 224 12.63 19.75 -22.36
CA THR A 224 11.81 20.67 -23.18
C THR A 224 11.11 21.69 -22.28
N PRO A 225 11.22 22.99 -22.54
CA PRO A 225 10.53 24.04 -21.80
C PRO A 225 9.01 23.80 -21.77
N ARG A 226 8.41 24.00 -20.60
CA ARG A 226 6.99 23.78 -20.36
C ARG A 226 6.25 25.09 -20.18
N PRO A 227 5.08 25.28 -20.80
CA PRO A 227 4.29 26.49 -20.62
C PRO A 227 3.79 26.61 -19.19
N THR A 228 3.67 27.82 -18.68
CA THR A 228 3.03 28.13 -17.39
C THR A 228 1.53 27.89 -17.46
N THR A 229 0.88 27.90 -16.31
CA THR A 229 -0.57 27.82 -16.16
C THR A 229 -1.04 28.72 -15.04
N ILE A 230 -2.35 28.86 -14.81
CA ILE A 230 -2.92 29.63 -13.72
C ILE A 230 -3.80 28.75 -12.83
N VAL A 231 -4.01 29.17 -11.59
CA VAL A 231 -4.76 28.41 -10.58
C VAL A 231 -6.23 28.19 -10.98
N GLY A 232 -6.92 29.25 -11.42
CA GLY A 232 -8.37 29.18 -11.67
C GLY A 232 -8.76 28.53 -12.99
N ALA A 233 -7.90 28.62 -14.01
CA ALA A 233 -8.15 28.05 -15.34
C ALA A 233 -6.89 27.33 -15.86
N PRO A 234 -6.66 26.08 -15.43
CA PRO A 234 -5.48 25.34 -15.84
C PRO A 234 -5.45 25.11 -17.35
N ASN A 235 -4.32 25.47 -18.00
CA ASN A 235 -4.04 25.14 -19.39
C ASN A 235 -3.58 23.67 -19.48
N ASN A 236 -4.45 22.72 -19.15
CA ASN A 236 -4.15 21.29 -19.08
C ASN A 236 -4.22 20.57 -20.44
N GLY A 237 -4.74 21.22 -21.49
CA GLY A 237 -4.68 20.76 -22.89
C GLY A 237 -3.37 21.11 -23.59
N ALA A 238 -2.45 21.86 -22.94
CA ALA A 238 -1.15 22.14 -23.53
C ALA A 238 -0.29 20.87 -23.56
N SER A 239 0.49 20.73 -24.63
CA SER A 239 1.41 19.60 -24.85
C SER A 239 2.82 20.09 -25.11
N VAL A 240 3.81 19.28 -24.78
CA VAL A 240 5.21 19.46 -25.15
C VAL A 240 5.76 18.18 -25.76
N VAL A 241 6.73 18.34 -26.65
CA VAL A 241 7.43 17.19 -27.26
C VAL A 241 8.24 16.47 -26.15
N ASP A 242 8.25 15.15 -26.19
CA ASP A 242 9.14 14.35 -25.34
C ASP A 242 10.58 14.47 -25.86
N GLY A 243 11.34 15.33 -25.22
CA GLY A 243 12.76 15.57 -25.49
C GLY A 243 13.70 14.87 -24.53
N ARG A 244 13.27 13.76 -23.92
CA ARG A 244 14.13 12.97 -23.05
C ARG A 244 15.28 12.34 -23.86
N ALA A 245 16.48 12.32 -23.28
CA ALA A 245 17.62 11.63 -23.85
C ALA A 245 17.40 10.10 -23.90
N PRO A 246 18.18 9.35 -24.66
CA PRO A 246 18.16 7.88 -24.59
C PRO A 246 18.36 7.38 -23.16
N VAL A 247 17.63 6.33 -22.80
CA VAL A 247 17.61 5.82 -21.41
C VAL A 247 18.98 5.30 -21.00
N GLN A 248 19.48 5.80 -19.88
CA GLN A 248 20.66 5.27 -19.21
C GLN A 248 20.21 4.35 -18.10
N TRP A 249 20.33 3.03 -18.29
CA TRP A 249 19.83 2.03 -17.38
C TRP A 249 20.80 1.76 -16.22
N ASN A 250 20.33 1.95 -15.01
CA ASN A 250 20.89 1.29 -13.84
C ASN A 250 20.21 -0.08 -13.70
N THR A 251 20.95 -1.11 -13.34
CA THR A 251 20.39 -2.44 -13.09
C THR A 251 20.52 -2.82 -11.62
N PHE A 252 19.55 -3.58 -11.17
CA PHE A 252 19.49 -4.15 -9.84
C PHE A 252 19.15 -5.63 -9.98
N THR A 253 19.93 -6.47 -9.31
CA THR A 253 19.61 -7.89 -9.18
C THR A 253 19.59 -8.24 -7.70
N SER A 254 18.57 -8.98 -7.26
CA SER A 254 18.52 -9.47 -5.89
C SER A 254 18.00 -10.90 -5.82
N ARG A 255 18.46 -11.62 -4.79
CA ARG A 255 18.03 -12.97 -4.46
C ARG A 255 17.83 -13.09 -2.97
N ASN A 256 16.79 -13.81 -2.60
CA ASN A 256 16.54 -14.18 -1.21
C ASN A 256 16.13 -15.66 -1.13
N LEU A 257 16.75 -16.39 -0.21
CA LEU A 257 16.32 -17.71 0.21
C LEU A 257 15.83 -17.60 1.64
N GLY A 258 14.54 -17.85 1.86
CA GLY A 258 13.91 -17.86 3.18
C GLY A 258 13.58 -19.28 3.65
N LEU A 259 13.99 -19.61 4.86
CA LEU A 259 13.61 -20.86 5.56
C LEU A 259 12.85 -20.49 6.82
N TYR A 260 11.71 -21.10 7.07
CA TYR A 260 10.91 -20.77 8.25
C TYR A 260 10.19 -21.99 8.81
N ALA A 261 10.01 -21.94 10.12
CA ALA A 261 9.16 -22.89 10.83
C ALA A 261 8.44 -22.18 11.97
N GLN A 262 7.21 -22.61 12.25
CA GLN A 262 6.40 -22.17 13.37
C GLN A 262 5.64 -23.37 13.94
N ASP A 263 5.56 -23.43 15.25
CA ASP A 263 4.70 -24.38 15.96
C ASP A 263 3.75 -23.64 16.91
N THR A 264 2.51 -24.08 16.92
CA THR A 264 1.50 -23.68 17.90
C THR A 264 1.17 -24.87 18.76
N VAL A 265 1.69 -24.87 20.00
CA VAL A 265 1.53 -25.95 20.97
C VAL A 265 0.37 -25.67 21.89
N SER A 266 -0.62 -26.55 21.95
CA SER A 266 -1.70 -26.48 22.95
C SER A 266 -1.18 -27.01 24.30
N LEU A 267 -0.76 -26.08 25.19
CA LEU A 267 -0.25 -26.42 26.52
C LEU A 267 -1.36 -26.97 27.43
N THR A 268 -2.55 -26.37 27.33
CA THR A 268 -3.81 -26.84 27.95
C THR A 268 -4.95 -26.65 26.93
N ASN A 269 -6.18 -26.96 27.35
CA ASN A 269 -7.36 -26.70 26.49
C ASN A 269 -7.60 -25.21 26.25
N THR A 270 -7.06 -24.33 27.10
CA THR A 270 -7.27 -22.89 27.04
C THR A 270 -6.00 -22.10 26.74
N LEU A 271 -4.82 -22.70 26.84
CA LEU A 271 -3.54 -22.01 26.70
C LEU A 271 -2.72 -22.60 25.56
N LYS A 272 -2.28 -21.75 24.63
CA LYS A 272 -1.43 -22.12 23.49
C LYS A 272 -0.16 -21.29 23.49
N LEU A 273 0.97 -21.92 23.19
CA LEU A 273 2.26 -21.27 22.94
C LEU A 273 2.55 -21.29 21.44
N VAL A 274 2.91 -20.15 20.88
CA VAL A 274 3.38 -20.00 19.51
C VAL A 274 4.87 -19.71 19.53
N GLY A 275 5.66 -20.48 18.79
CA GLY A 275 7.08 -20.24 18.57
C GLY A 275 7.40 -20.34 17.09
N GLY A 276 8.16 -19.41 16.56
CA GLY A 276 8.54 -19.43 15.16
C GLY A 276 9.88 -18.78 14.92
N LEU A 277 10.57 -19.24 13.88
CA LEU A 277 11.84 -18.71 13.44
C LEU A 277 11.87 -18.66 11.93
N ARG A 278 12.40 -17.55 11.40
CA ARG A 278 12.71 -17.41 9.98
C ARG A 278 14.16 -17.00 9.80
N TYR A 279 14.82 -17.65 8.85
CA TYR A 279 16.15 -17.29 8.36
C TYR A 279 16.03 -16.83 6.92
N ASP A 280 16.66 -15.72 6.59
CA ASP A 280 16.77 -15.18 5.23
C ASP A 280 18.24 -15.01 4.86
N ASP A 281 18.60 -15.54 3.69
CA ASP A 281 19.88 -15.27 3.05
C ASP A 281 19.64 -14.40 1.82
N PHE A 282 19.95 -13.10 1.99
CA PHE A 282 19.67 -12.07 1.01
C PHE A 282 20.94 -11.54 0.37
N SER A 283 20.93 -11.41 -0.96
CA SER A 283 22.01 -10.76 -1.70
C SER A 283 21.45 -9.84 -2.78
N ALA A 284 22.11 -8.71 -2.99
CA ALA A 284 21.75 -7.77 -4.05
C ALA A 284 22.98 -7.08 -4.65
N SER A 285 22.88 -6.68 -5.91
CA SER A 285 23.89 -5.89 -6.58
C SER A 285 23.27 -4.79 -7.44
N TYR A 286 23.90 -3.63 -7.40
CA TYR A 286 23.58 -2.49 -8.24
C TYR A 286 24.68 -2.27 -9.27
N ARG A 287 24.31 -1.98 -10.51
CA ARG A 287 25.22 -1.60 -11.59
C ARG A 287 24.79 -0.27 -12.18
N ASN A 288 25.78 0.57 -12.46
CA ASN A 288 25.55 1.81 -13.19
C ASN A 288 25.35 1.54 -14.70
N PRO A 289 25.03 2.56 -15.52
CA PRO A 289 24.83 2.39 -16.96
C PRO A 289 26.04 1.86 -17.74
N ALA A 290 27.25 2.01 -17.20
CA ALA A 290 28.47 1.44 -17.78
C ALA A 290 28.67 -0.05 -17.42
N GLY A 291 27.73 -0.65 -16.66
CA GLY A 291 27.81 -2.05 -16.22
C GLY A 291 28.70 -2.28 -15.00
N THR A 292 29.32 -1.22 -14.47
CA THR A 292 30.17 -1.32 -13.27
C THR A 292 29.32 -1.52 -12.02
N ILE A 293 29.70 -2.46 -11.16
CA ILE A 293 29.04 -2.68 -9.87
C ILE A 293 29.26 -1.43 -9.01
N SER A 294 28.17 -0.76 -8.67
CA SER A 294 28.18 0.42 -7.81
C SER A 294 27.96 0.07 -6.33
N ASN A 295 27.26 -1.02 -6.05
CA ASN A 295 27.08 -1.52 -4.68
C ASN A 295 26.76 -3.01 -4.66
N LYS A 296 27.14 -3.69 -3.56
CA LYS A 296 26.73 -5.06 -3.22
C LYS A 296 26.25 -5.11 -1.79
N ILE A 297 25.22 -5.89 -1.56
CA ILE A 297 24.62 -6.14 -0.24
C ILE A 297 24.54 -7.64 -0.07
N SER A 298 24.87 -8.13 1.13
CA SER A 298 24.70 -9.52 1.52
C SER A 298 24.38 -9.55 3.01
N ASP A 299 23.19 -10.02 3.34
CA ASP A 299 22.67 -10.06 4.70
C ASP A 299 22.13 -11.46 5.02
N SER A 300 22.53 -11.99 6.19
CA SER A 300 21.91 -13.19 6.77
C SER A 300 21.08 -12.76 7.97
N LEU A 301 19.78 -12.95 7.90
CA LEU A 301 18.83 -12.37 8.85
C LEU A 301 18.05 -13.45 9.58
N VAL A 302 17.87 -13.28 10.88
CA VAL A 302 17.08 -14.20 11.72
C VAL A 302 15.95 -13.45 12.39
N SER A 303 14.72 -13.86 12.10
CA SER A 303 13.49 -13.23 12.59
C SER A 303 12.71 -14.18 13.53
N PRO A 304 12.96 -14.14 14.85
CA PRO A 304 12.17 -14.90 15.80
C PRO A 304 10.81 -14.25 16.05
N ARG A 305 9.82 -15.11 16.38
CA ARG A 305 8.53 -14.74 16.94
C ARG A 305 8.13 -15.68 18.05
N VAL A 306 7.47 -15.14 19.07
CA VAL A 306 6.89 -15.92 20.15
C VAL A 306 5.58 -15.29 20.57
N GLY A 307 4.61 -16.10 20.95
CA GLY A 307 3.32 -15.63 21.43
C GLY A 307 2.69 -16.62 22.41
N LEU A 308 1.90 -16.10 23.31
CA LEU A 308 1.06 -16.86 24.22
C LEU A 308 -0.39 -16.46 23.95
N ILE A 309 -1.27 -17.46 23.79
CA ILE A 309 -2.69 -17.24 23.51
C ILE A 309 -3.48 -17.94 24.61
N PHE A 310 -4.34 -17.20 25.29
CA PHE A 310 -5.26 -17.69 26.28
C PHE A 310 -6.70 -17.58 25.75
N GLN A 311 -7.37 -18.73 25.62
CA GLN A 311 -8.76 -18.86 25.15
C GLN A 311 -9.58 -19.55 26.23
N PRO A 312 -10.13 -18.81 27.21
CA PRO A 312 -10.93 -19.41 28.31
C PRO A 312 -12.21 -20.04 27.81
N ASP A 313 -12.76 -19.54 26.73
CA ASP A 313 -13.98 -19.98 26.03
C ASP A 313 -13.86 -19.83 24.53
N GLU A 314 -14.91 -20.20 23.78
CA GLU A 314 -14.94 -20.13 22.33
C GLU A 314 -15.13 -18.71 21.77
N LEU A 315 -15.54 -17.75 22.61
CA LEU A 315 -15.92 -16.39 22.20
C LEU A 315 -14.84 -15.38 22.53
N SER A 316 -13.89 -15.71 23.37
CA SER A 316 -12.85 -14.79 23.82
C SER A 316 -11.43 -15.35 23.63
N SER A 317 -10.53 -14.47 23.24
CA SER A 317 -9.11 -14.78 23.07
C SER A 317 -8.26 -13.61 23.54
N TYR A 318 -7.27 -13.90 24.36
CA TYR A 318 -6.27 -12.96 24.84
C TYR A 318 -4.90 -13.42 24.37
N TYR A 319 -4.03 -12.47 24.03
CA TYR A 319 -2.70 -12.85 23.58
C TYR A 319 -1.65 -11.83 23.98
N VAL A 320 -0.42 -12.30 24.07
CA VAL A 320 0.78 -11.49 24.05
C VAL A 320 1.71 -12.03 22.99
N SER A 321 2.33 -11.15 22.22
CA SER A 321 3.24 -11.55 21.15
C SER A 321 4.48 -10.65 21.09
N TYR A 322 5.57 -11.25 20.67
CA TYR A 322 6.81 -10.58 20.32
C TYR A 322 7.27 -11.05 18.93
N GLY A 323 7.71 -10.14 18.11
CA GLY A 323 8.24 -10.46 16.80
C GLY A 323 9.27 -9.45 16.32
N THR A 324 10.13 -9.89 15.42
CA THR A 324 11.11 -9.04 14.74
C THR A 324 10.94 -9.14 13.24
N SER A 325 11.31 -8.08 12.52
CA SER A 325 11.37 -8.05 11.06
C SER A 325 12.52 -7.18 10.58
N TYR A 326 12.92 -7.39 9.35
CA TYR A 326 13.99 -6.63 8.71
C TYR A 326 13.51 -6.07 7.37
N ASN A 327 14.10 -4.92 7.01
CA ASN A 327 14.06 -4.38 5.67
C ASN A 327 15.50 -4.18 5.22
N THR A 328 15.92 -4.94 4.21
CA THR A 328 17.27 -4.84 3.64
C THR A 328 17.44 -3.52 2.91
N SER A 329 18.69 -3.06 2.73
CA SER A 329 18.99 -1.88 1.91
C SER A 329 18.82 -2.14 0.43
N GLY A 330 18.58 -3.38 0.05
CA GLY A 330 18.49 -3.83 -1.33
C GLY A 330 17.05 -3.83 -1.80
N ASP A 331 16.60 -2.71 -2.31
CA ASP A 331 15.35 -2.63 -3.05
C ASP A 331 15.52 -1.88 -4.37
N THR A 332 14.57 -2.11 -5.29
CA THR A 332 14.55 -1.48 -6.61
C THR A 332 14.48 0.03 -6.58
N TYR A 333 14.13 0.64 -5.46
CA TYR A 333 13.97 2.09 -5.35
C TYR A 333 15.26 2.83 -4.99
N GLN A 334 16.32 2.11 -4.63
CA GLN A 334 17.58 2.68 -4.13
C GLN A 334 18.68 2.79 -5.19
N TYR A 335 18.32 2.89 -6.44
CA TYR A 335 19.26 2.98 -7.57
C TYR A 335 20.14 4.22 -7.60
N GLY A 336 19.91 5.19 -6.76
CA GLY A 336 20.68 6.41 -6.73
C GLY A 336 21.89 6.36 -5.82
N ILE A 337 22.27 5.18 -5.35
CA ILE A 337 23.45 5.03 -4.50
C ILE A 337 24.71 5.27 -5.34
N SER A 338 25.22 6.50 -5.30
CA SER A 338 26.48 6.86 -5.93
C SER A 338 27.64 6.52 -5.01
N LEU A 339 28.60 5.73 -5.53
CA LEU A 339 29.88 5.49 -4.86
C LEU A 339 30.81 6.72 -4.88
N SER A 340 30.44 7.77 -5.63
CA SER A 340 31.34 8.89 -5.91
C SER A 340 31.49 9.89 -4.77
N ASN A 341 30.71 9.81 -3.72
CA ASN A 341 30.84 10.67 -2.55
C ASN A 341 31.52 9.93 -1.40
N SER A 342 32.50 10.57 -0.80
CA SER A 342 33.27 10.11 0.38
C SER A 342 32.41 9.74 1.62
N THR A 343 31.11 9.86 1.51
CA THR A 343 30.07 9.45 2.46
C THR A 343 29.29 8.26 1.93
N ASN A 344 29.96 7.22 1.47
CA ASN A 344 29.30 6.02 0.93
C ASN A 344 28.58 5.22 2.04
N ARG A 345 27.56 5.85 2.61
CA ARG A 345 26.78 5.33 3.74
C ARG A 345 25.90 4.15 3.34
N ALA A 346 25.58 4.03 2.07
CA ALA A 346 24.66 3.02 1.60
C ALA A 346 25.23 1.60 1.59
N ALA A 347 26.48 1.44 1.17
CA ALA A 347 27.15 0.13 1.17
C ALA A 347 27.39 -0.42 2.59
N ALA A 348 27.54 0.48 3.57
CA ALA A 348 27.78 0.13 4.98
C ALA A 348 26.53 0.32 5.87
N THR A 349 25.37 0.61 5.28
CA THR A 349 24.13 0.80 6.05
C THR A 349 23.54 -0.55 6.44
N PRO A 350 23.44 -0.86 7.73
CA PRO A 350 22.86 -2.11 8.18
C PRO A 350 21.37 -2.18 7.81
N PRO A 351 20.79 -3.38 7.71
CA PRO A 351 19.35 -3.54 7.50
C PRO A 351 18.55 -2.77 8.54
N GLU A 352 17.44 -2.16 8.11
CA GLU A 352 16.46 -1.67 9.06
C GLU A 352 15.89 -2.85 9.82
N LYS A 353 15.83 -2.74 11.13
CA LYS A 353 15.25 -3.76 12.01
C LYS A 353 14.05 -3.20 12.73
N SER A 354 12.97 -3.95 12.77
CA SER A 354 11.81 -3.65 13.60
C SER A 354 11.62 -4.74 14.65
N ARG A 355 11.12 -4.37 15.81
CA ARG A 355 10.58 -5.29 16.80
C ARG A 355 9.26 -4.77 17.32
N ASN A 356 8.35 -5.68 17.60
CA ASN A 356 7.03 -5.38 18.12
C ASN A 356 6.71 -6.25 19.33
N ILE A 357 6.15 -5.63 20.37
CA ILE A 357 5.52 -6.31 21.49
C ILE A 357 4.06 -5.88 21.48
N GLU A 358 3.15 -6.83 21.53
CA GLU A 358 1.73 -6.57 21.50
C GLU A 358 1.00 -7.44 22.50
N ILE A 359 0.04 -6.84 23.22
CA ILE A 359 -0.92 -7.52 24.06
C ILE A 359 -2.32 -7.16 23.57
N GLY A 360 -3.17 -8.13 23.39
CA GLY A 360 -4.49 -7.88 22.83
C GLY A 360 -5.53 -8.89 23.22
N SER A 361 -6.77 -8.58 22.85
CA SER A 361 -7.93 -9.43 23.05
C SER A 361 -8.85 -9.37 21.83
N LYS A 362 -9.56 -10.47 21.58
CA LYS A 362 -10.59 -10.58 20.55
C LYS A 362 -11.82 -11.22 21.17
N PHE A 363 -12.98 -10.66 20.82
CA PHE A 363 -14.28 -11.10 21.34
C PHE A 363 -15.25 -11.29 20.18
N GLU A 364 -15.83 -12.48 20.08
CA GLU A 364 -17.00 -12.71 19.22
C GLU A 364 -18.25 -12.25 19.97
N LEU A 365 -18.96 -11.30 19.38
CA LEU A 365 -20.13 -10.63 19.95
C LEU A 365 -21.39 -10.96 19.16
N PHE A 366 -22.58 -10.72 19.76
CA PHE A 366 -23.86 -10.83 19.09
C PHE A 366 -24.05 -12.18 18.38
N GLU A 367 -23.85 -13.29 19.10
CA GLU A 367 -23.94 -14.64 18.54
C GLU A 367 -22.97 -14.87 17.35
N ARG A 368 -21.72 -14.44 17.49
CA ARG A 368 -20.65 -14.51 16.48
C ARG A 368 -20.90 -13.67 15.22
N ARG A 369 -21.82 -12.70 15.28
CA ARG A 369 -22.09 -11.79 14.15
C ARG A 369 -21.14 -10.62 14.07
N ALA A 370 -20.43 -10.30 15.14
CA ALA A 370 -19.42 -9.24 15.16
C ALA A 370 -18.18 -9.66 15.93
N LEU A 371 -17.03 -9.15 15.49
CA LEU A 371 -15.73 -9.34 16.12
C LEU A 371 -15.25 -8.00 16.66
N LEU A 372 -14.95 -7.93 17.97
CA LEU A 372 -14.25 -6.83 18.61
C LEU A 372 -12.80 -7.22 18.87
N GLY A 373 -11.85 -6.42 18.41
CA GLY A 373 -10.44 -6.54 18.73
C GLY A 373 -9.94 -5.29 19.46
N VAL A 374 -9.14 -5.48 20.50
CA VAL A 374 -8.42 -4.42 21.21
C VAL A 374 -6.99 -4.86 21.38
N ALA A 375 -6.03 -4.03 21.00
CA ALA A 375 -4.62 -4.32 21.18
C ALA A 375 -3.87 -3.09 21.70
N MET A 376 -2.84 -3.33 22.49
CA MET A 376 -1.82 -2.35 22.89
C MET A 376 -0.49 -2.83 22.33
N PHE A 377 0.26 -1.93 21.73
CA PHE A 377 1.54 -2.25 21.12
C PHE A 377 2.65 -1.30 21.54
N TYR A 378 3.86 -1.83 21.52
CA TYR A 378 5.11 -1.10 21.56
C TYR A 378 5.97 -1.55 20.38
N SER A 379 6.20 -0.66 19.43
CA SER A 379 6.98 -0.93 18.22
C SER A 379 8.23 -0.08 18.20
N GLU A 380 9.36 -0.70 17.87
CA GLU A 380 10.63 0.00 17.66
C GLU A 380 11.14 -0.24 16.25
N LYS A 381 11.81 0.77 15.69
CA LYS A 381 12.53 0.68 14.43
C LYS A 381 13.96 1.19 14.62
N TYR A 382 14.91 0.42 14.08
CA TYR A 382 16.33 0.73 14.10
C TYR A 382 16.84 0.95 12.69
N ASN A 383 17.89 1.77 12.56
CA ASN A 383 18.59 2.03 11.30
C ASN A 383 17.65 2.53 10.19
N GLU A 384 16.68 3.35 10.56
CA GLU A 384 15.73 3.89 9.59
C GLU A 384 16.41 4.75 8.54
N ARG A 385 16.02 4.54 7.29
CA ARG A 385 16.52 5.26 6.12
C ARG A 385 15.51 6.24 5.59
N ASN A 386 16.00 7.13 4.73
CA ASN A 386 15.15 7.99 3.94
C ASN A 386 14.28 7.16 2.99
N THR A 387 12.97 7.24 3.14
CA THR A 387 11.99 6.53 2.31
C THR A 387 11.42 7.39 1.19
N ASP A 388 11.71 8.70 1.15
CA ASP A 388 11.26 9.59 0.08
C ASP A 388 11.91 9.19 -1.26
N PRO A 389 11.12 8.72 -2.24
CA PRO A 389 11.65 8.28 -3.54
C PRO A 389 12.38 9.38 -4.31
N ASP A 390 12.08 10.66 -4.06
CA ASP A 390 12.71 11.78 -4.75
C ASP A 390 14.08 12.12 -4.16
N THR A 391 14.34 11.71 -2.92
CA THR A 391 15.61 11.87 -2.22
C THR A 391 16.30 10.53 -1.93
N ALA A 392 15.77 9.42 -2.38
CA ALA A 392 16.33 8.08 -2.20
C ALA A 392 17.76 7.93 -2.77
N ALA A 393 18.13 8.76 -3.74
CA ALA A 393 19.49 8.86 -4.26
C ALA A 393 20.52 9.33 -3.21
N ALA A 394 20.07 10.05 -2.19
CA ALA A 394 20.89 10.51 -1.07
C ALA A 394 20.46 9.75 0.19
N GLN A 395 20.68 8.45 0.22
CA GLN A 395 20.37 7.64 1.40
C GLN A 395 21.10 8.15 2.64
N GLU A 396 20.32 8.58 3.60
CA GLU A 396 20.78 8.93 4.92
C GLU A 396 20.06 8.08 5.95
N LEU A 397 20.79 7.65 6.97
CA LEU A 397 20.17 7.14 8.19
C LEU A 397 19.44 8.31 8.85
N LEU A 398 18.10 8.32 8.78
CA LEU A 398 17.29 9.36 9.40
C LEU A 398 17.26 9.21 10.91
N SER A 399 17.17 7.97 11.41
CA SER A 399 17.20 7.71 12.84
C SER A 399 17.99 6.47 13.18
N GLY A 400 18.77 6.53 14.26
CA GLY A 400 19.40 5.34 14.82
C GLY A 400 18.40 4.43 15.54
N LYS A 401 17.34 5.01 16.10
CA LYS A 401 16.25 4.30 16.79
C LYS A 401 15.04 5.22 16.93
N ARG A 402 13.84 4.68 16.72
CA ARG A 402 12.57 5.31 17.12
C ARG A 402 11.61 4.28 17.67
N HIS A 403 10.62 4.73 18.42
CA HIS A 403 9.53 3.90 18.90
C HIS A 403 8.17 4.56 18.71
N ALA A 404 7.13 3.74 18.80
CA ALA A 404 5.73 4.15 18.91
C ALA A 404 5.01 3.20 19.87
N THR A 405 4.23 3.79 20.78
CA THR A 405 3.34 3.07 21.70
C THR A 405 1.91 3.48 21.38
N GLY A 406 1.02 2.52 21.26
CA GLY A 406 -0.34 2.81 20.88
C GLY A 406 -1.35 1.74 21.28
N MET A 407 -2.60 2.07 20.96
CA MET A 407 -3.75 1.18 21.09
C MET A 407 -4.51 1.11 19.78
N GLU A 408 -5.02 -0.06 19.46
CA GLU A 408 -5.88 -0.31 18.32
C GLU A 408 -7.22 -0.88 18.77
N PHE A 409 -8.28 -0.38 18.16
CA PHE A 409 -9.65 -0.81 18.36
C PHE A 409 -10.26 -1.19 17.01
N ASN A 410 -10.79 -2.38 16.89
CA ASN A 410 -11.41 -2.87 15.68
C ASN A 410 -12.75 -3.52 16.03
N LEU A 411 -13.82 -3.08 15.35
CA LEU A 411 -15.15 -3.71 15.44
C LEU A 411 -15.64 -3.96 14.03
N ALA A 412 -15.95 -5.19 13.70
CA ALA A 412 -16.43 -5.56 12.38
C ALA A 412 -17.57 -6.57 12.48
N GLY A 413 -18.70 -6.30 11.84
CA GLY A 413 -19.81 -7.22 11.75
C GLY A 413 -21.19 -6.61 11.95
N ARG A 414 -22.16 -7.46 12.22
CA ARG A 414 -23.58 -7.09 12.37
C ARG A 414 -23.95 -6.93 13.82
N LEU A 415 -24.34 -5.71 14.22
CA LEU A 415 -24.85 -5.43 15.56
C LEU A 415 -26.31 -5.89 15.71
N THR A 416 -27.07 -5.78 14.61
CA THR A 416 -28.40 -6.38 14.44
C THR A 416 -28.48 -7.06 13.09
N PRO A 417 -29.52 -7.83 12.75
CA PRO A 417 -29.72 -8.38 11.40
C PRO A 417 -29.69 -7.34 10.29
N GLN A 418 -30.11 -6.09 10.58
CA GLN A 418 -30.19 -4.99 9.62
C GLN A 418 -29.00 -4.05 9.67
N TRP A 419 -28.23 -4.00 10.79
CA TRP A 419 -27.23 -2.98 11.03
C TRP A 419 -25.84 -3.59 11.05
N GLU A 420 -24.98 -3.20 10.11
CA GLU A 420 -23.59 -3.62 9.98
C GLU A 420 -22.65 -2.43 10.22
N VAL A 421 -21.58 -2.67 10.97
CA VAL A 421 -20.59 -1.64 11.32
C VAL A 421 -19.19 -2.19 11.12
N PHE A 422 -18.34 -1.35 10.52
CA PHE A 422 -16.88 -1.51 10.48
C PHE A 422 -16.27 -0.28 11.12
N PHE A 423 -15.55 -0.48 12.22
CA PHE A 423 -14.86 0.57 12.95
C PHE A 423 -13.42 0.16 13.16
N ASN A 424 -12.49 1.07 12.89
CA ASN A 424 -11.12 0.95 13.33
C ASN A 424 -10.63 2.30 13.87
N HIS A 425 -9.83 2.24 14.91
CA HIS A 425 -9.19 3.41 15.50
C HIS A 425 -7.81 3.04 16.03
N THR A 426 -6.79 3.80 15.63
CA THR A 426 -5.44 3.72 16.17
C THR A 426 -5.15 5.00 16.93
N TRP A 427 -4.74 4.84 18.18
CA TRP A 427 -4.30 5.92 19.05
C TRP A 427 -2.84 5.71 19.42
N ILE A 428 -1.97 6.62 19.02
CA ILE A 428 -0.53 6.61 19.29
C ILE A 428 -0.20 7.82 20.17
N PRO A 429 -0.41 7.77 21.51
CA PRO A 429 -0.11 8.87 22.42
C PRO A 429 1.37 9.22 22.42
N ASP A 430 2.23 8.21 22.39
CA ASP A 430 3.68 8.36 22.44
C ASP A 430 4.36 7.77 21.21
N ALA A 431 5.13 8.60 20.52
CA ALA A 431 6.04 8.19 19.46
C ALA A 431 7.22 9.17 19.44
N LYS A 432 8.45 8.65 19.37
CA LYS A 432 9.65 9.45 19.56
C LYS A 432 10.83 8.91 18.78
N ILE A 433 11.65 9.81 18.28
CA ILE A 433 12.98 9.52 17.78
C ILE A 433 13.91 9.46 18.99
N ASP A 434 14.31 8.25 19.36
CA ASP A 434 15.13 7.98 20.56
C ASP A 434 16.59 8.30 20.33
N ARG A 435 17.09 8.07 19.10
CA ARG A 435 18.46 8.37 18.69
C ARG A 435 18.47 8.79 17.23
N SER A 436 19.07 9.95 16.95
CA SER A 436 19.21 10.49 15.60
C SER A 436 20.64 10.89 15.32
N ASN A 437 21.04 10.76 14.05
CA ASN A 437 22.32 11.28 13.54
C ASN A 437 22.18 12.72 13.01
N VAL A 438 20.97 13.28 13.04
CA VAL A 438 20.67 14.63 12.56
C VAL A 438 20.93 15.64 13.67
N ALA A 439 21.75 16.65 13.38
CA ALA A 439 22.00 17.75 14.33
C ALA A 439 20.83 18.74 14.35
N LEU A 440 20.56 19.31 15.53
CA LEU A 440 19.60 20.40 15.68
C LEU A 440 20.11 21.66 14.98
N ALA A 441 19.32 22.25 14.10
CA ALA A 441 19.62 23.54 13.49
C ALA A 441 19.62 24.66 14.55
N ALA A 442 20.52 25.65 14.40
CA ALA A 442 20.69 26.75 15.37
C ALA A 442 19.39 27.57 15.60
N ASN A 443 18.53 27.66 14.59
CA ASN A 443 17.23 28.34 14.67
C ASN A 443 16.07 27.44 15.17
N GLY A 444 16.37 26.21 15.62
CA GLY A 444 15.38 25.24 16.06
C GLY A 444 14.51 24.62 14.97
N GLY A 445 14.67 25.03 13.71
CA GLY A 445 14.00 24.47 12.55
C GLY A 445 14.74 23.29 11.93
N GLY A 446 14.45 22.99 10.68
CA GLY A 446 15.13 21.95 9.87
C GLY A 446 14.54 20.56 10.04
N ALA A 447 15.40 19.55 9.91
CA ALA A 447 15.00 18.15 9.95
C ALA A 447 14.67 17.70 11.38
N GLN A 448 13.85 16.65 11.48
CA GLN A 448 13.52 16.01 12.75
C GLN A 448 14.78 15.47 13.44
N VAL A 449 14.86 15.67 14.73
CA VAL A 449 15.99 15.32 15.57
C VAL A 449 15.58 14.41 16.71
N GLN A 450 16.53 13.96 17.51
CA GLN A 450 16.25 13.21 18.74
C GLN A 450 15.26 13.98 19.63
N GLY A 451 14.26 13.28 20.11
CA GLY A 451 13.17 13.84 20.94
C GLY A 451 11.92 14.21 20.16
N ASP A 452 12.01 14.42 18.85
CA ASP A 452 10.85 14.73 18.00
C ASP A 452 9.94 13.50 17.79
N ARG A 453 8.67 13.78 17.53
CA ARG A 453 7.73 12.77 17.02
C ARG A 453 8.07 12.47 15.56
N PRO A 454 8.18 11.21 15.14
CA PRO A 454 8.42 10.88 13.74
C PRO A 454 7.37 11.46 12.82
N GLY A 455 7.79 11.91 11.64
CA GLY A 455 6.88 12.34 10.59
C GLY A 455 5.89 11.25 10.18
N LEU A 456 4.77 11.67 9.57
CA LEU A 456 3.69 10.79 9.11
C LEU A 456 3.13 9.86 10.20
N THR A 457 3.26 10.27 11.46
CA THR A 457 2.79 9.51 12.63
C THR A 457 1.72 10.31 13.39
N PRO A 458 0.46 10.32 12.94
CA PRO A 458 -0.62 11.04 13.62
C PRO A 458 -0.90 10.42 14.99
N LYS A 459 -1.45 11.22 15.94
CA LYS A 459 -1.88 10.71 17.24
C LYS A 459 -3.14 9.84 17.14
N HIS A 460 -4.04 10.22 16.26
CA HIS A 460 -5.30 9.52 16.02
C HIS A 460 -5.53 9.34 14.54
N SER A 461 -5.90 8.13 14.15
CA SER A 461 -6.35 7.81 12.80
C SER A 461 -7.36 6.67 12.86
N GLY A 462 -8.28 6.64 11.91
CA GLY A 462 -9.27 5.59 11.87
C GLY A 462 -10.36 5.81 10.84
N SER A 463 -11.28 4.88 10.80
CA SER A 463 -12.48 4.98 9.99
C SER A 463 -13.67 4.30 10.68
N VAL A 464 -14.84 4.81 10.36
CA VAL A 464 -16.12 4.18 10.67
C VAL A 464 -16.86 4.05 9.36
N TRP A 465 -17.38 2.88 9.08
CA TRP A 465 -18.35 2.65 8.01
C TRP A 465 -19.54 1.90 8.57
N SER A 466 -20.73 2.38 8.29
CA SER A 466 -21.97 1.79 8.79
C SER A 466 -22.98 1.65 7.66
N THR A 467 -23.64 0.50 7.57
CA THR A 467 -24.75 0.26 6.64
C THR A 467 -25.96 -0.24 7.39
N TYR A 468 -27.13 0.20 6.92
CA TYR A 468 -28.41 -0.19 7.47
C TYR A 468 -29.37 -0.62 6.36
N ALA A 469 -29.93 -1.82 6.50
CA ALA A 469 -31.00 -2.31 5.63
C ALA A 469 -32.32 -1.66 6.05
N ILE A 470 -32.72 -0.59 5.35
CA ILE A 470 -33.94 0.17 5.61
C ILE A 470 -35.18 -0.69 5.29
N THR A 471 -35.08 -1.42 4.18
CA THR A 471 -36.07 -2.44 3.76
C THR A 471 -35.32 -3.67 3.25
N SER A 472 -36.03 -4.72 2.84
CA SER A 472 -35.43 -5.88 2.16
C SER A 472 -34.74 -5.52 0.84
N LYS A 473 -35.10 -4.37 0.23
CA LYS A 473 -34.54 -3.91 -1.05
C LYS A 473 -33.61 -2.70 -0.95
N ILE A 474 -33.68 -1.92 0.14
CA ILE A 474 -32.95 -0.68 0.27
C ILE A 474 -31.93 -0.80 1.41
N ARG A 475 -30.66 -0.60 1.11
CA ARG A 475 -29.58 -0.45 2.06
C ARG A 475 -28.96 0.92 1.90
N ALA A 476 -28.79 1.67 2.98
CA ALA A 476 -28.06 2.92 3.00
C ALA A 476 -26.82 2.79 3.89
N GLY A 477 -25.79 3.55 3.59
CA GLY A 477 -24.56 3.55 4.38
C GLY A 477 -23.88 4.90 4.35
N ALA A 478 -23.12 5.18 5.41
CA ALA A 478 -22.24 6.33 5.50
C ALA A 478 -21.03 5.98 6.37
N GLY A 479 -19.95 6.70 6.17
CA GLY A 479 -18.76 6.54 6.96
C GLY A 479 -17.88 7.76 6.95
N ILE A 480 -16.91 7.78 7.85
CA ILE A 480 -15.90 8.81 7.97
C ILE A 480 -14.52 8.17 8.07
N THR A 481 -13.58 8.67 7.28
CA THR A 481 -12.15 8.41 7.44
C THR A 481 -11.49 9.67 8.00
N TYR A 482 -10.69 9.52 9.05
CA TYR A 482 -10.10 10.67 9.73
C TYR A 482 -8.65 10.42 10.14
N ARG A 483 -7.91 11.52 10.27
CA ARG A 483 -6.53 11.55 10.75
C ARG A 483 -6.29 12.87 11.48
N SER A 484 -5.62 12.83 12.63
CA SER A 484 -5.19 14.02 13.34
C SER A 484 -4.01 14.70 12.62
N LYS A 485 -3.61 15.88 13.10
CA LYS A 485 -2.44 16.59 12.54
C LYS A 485 -1.18 15.74 12.56
N GLN A 486 -0.31 15.94 11.57
CA GLN A 486 0.99 15.28 11.48
C GLN A 486 2.01 16.17 10.76
N ASN A 487 3.29 15.90 11.01
CA ASN A 487 4.39 16.49 10.27
C ASN A 487 4.68 15.68 9.00
N PRO A 488 5.14 16.31 7.92
CA PRO A 488 5.79 15.55 6.84
C PRO A 488 7.07 14.90 7.34
N GLU A 489 7.55 13.90 6.63
CA GLU A 489 8.81 13.25 6.97
C GLU A 489 9.98 14.26 6.93
N GLY A 490 10.88 14.15 7.89
CA GLY A 490 12.11 14.94 7.97
C GLY A 490 11.93 16.41 8.34
N SER A 491 10.72 16.94 8.55
CA SER A 491 10.51 18.34 8.96
C SER A 491 9.95 18.42 10.37
N ARG A 492 10.58 19.25 11.25
CA ARG A 492 10.12 19.43 12.64
C ARG A 492 9.17 20.60 12.87
N ALA A 493 9.26 21.63 12.04
CA ALA A 493 8.49 22.89 12.22
C ALA A 493 7.22 22.97 11.35
N VAL A 494 7.03 22.03 10.42
CA VAL A 494 5.94 22.04 9.44
C VAL A 494 4.93 20.97 9.79
N TYR A 495 3.64 21.27 9.68
CA TYR A 495 2.59 20.30 9.94
C TYR A 495 1.37 20.48 9.03
N ALA A 496 0.73 19.37 8.68
CA ALA A 496 -0.59 19.37 8.07
C ALA A 496 -1.69 19.21 9.13
N SER A 497 -2.76 19.96 8.99
CA SER A 497 -3.96 19.82 9.84
C SER A 497 -4.56 18.43 9.70
N GLY A 498 -5.22 17.98 10.76
CA GLY A 498 -6.08 16.82 10.69
C GLY A 498 -7.26 17.03 9.75
N PHE A 499 -7.85 15.93 9.30
CA PHE A 499 -9.05 15.94 8.47
C PHE A 499 -10.00 14.81 8.83
N GLY A 500 -11.26 14.96 8.42
CA GLY A 500 -12.27 13.93 8.33
C GLY A 500 -12.96 14.04 6.98
N VAL A 501 -13.10 12.91 6.29
CA VAL A 501 -13.76 12.81 4.98
C VAL A 501 -14.92 11.86 5.13
N VAL A 502 -16.12 12.30 4.72
CA VAL A 502 -17.34 11.52 4.82
C VAL A 502 -17.72 11.00 3.45
N ASP A 503 -18.02 9.70 3.41
CA ASP A 503 -18.56 9.00 2.24
C ASP A 503 -19.96 8.48 2.55
N ALA A 504 -20.80 8.31 1.51
CA ALA A 504 -22.14 7.79 1.65
C ALA A 504 -22.50 6.86 0.49
N MET A 505 -23.43 5.95 0.72
CA MET A 505 -23.98 5.10 -0.33
C MET A 505 -25.46 4.77 -0.12
N VAL A 506 -26.16 4.49 -1.22
CA VAL A 506 -27.48 3.84 -1.22
C VAL A 506 -27.45 2.74 -2.27
N GLU A 507 -27.92 1.56 -1.90
CA GLU A 507 -28.08 0.40 -2.78
C GLU A 507 -29.55 0.00 -2.83
N TYR A 508 -30.04 -0.26 -4.03
CA TYR A 508 -31.36 -0.77 -4.29
C TYR A 508 -31.31 -2.10 -5.02
N ALA A 509 -31.80 -3.16 -4.40
CA ALA A 509 -31.98 -4.47 -5.02
C ALA A 509 -33.27 -4.43 -5.91
N ILE A 510 -33.06 -4.43 -7.23
CA ILE A 510 -34.17 -4.51 -8.21
C ILE A 510 -34.85 -5.86 -8.04
N ASP A 511 -34.05 -6.92 -8.04
CA ASP A 511 -34.43 -8.31 -7.79
C ASP A 511 -33.29 -9.04 -7.04
N ASP A 512 -33.41 -10.37 -6.92
CA ASP A 512 -32.39 -11.20 -6.18
C ASP A 512 -31.02 -11.26 -6.88
N LYS A 513 -30.93 -10.88 -8.14
CA LYS A 513 -29.73 -10.96 -8.96
C LYS A 513 -29.16 -9.58 -9.31
N THR A 514 -30.01 -8.56 -9.35
CA THR A 514 -29.65 -7.24 -9.90
C THR A 514 -29.79 -6.14 -8.86
N SER A 515 -28.75 -5.33 -8.71
CA SER A 515 -28.77 -4.15 -7.85
C SER A 515 -28.21 -2.91 -8.53
N VAL A 516 -28.66 -1.75 -8.07
CA VAL A 516 -28.12 -0.43 -8.42
C VAL A 516 -27.59 0.21 -7.15
N LYS A 517 -26.33 0.69 -7.21
CA LYS A 517 -25.68 1.33 -6.07
C LYS A 517 -25.17 2.72 -6.44
N LEU A 518 -25.59 3.71 -5.69
CA LEU A 518 -25.06 5.08 -5.74
C LEU A 518 -24.04 5.24 -4.63
N ASN A 519 -22.80 5.63 -4.98
CA ASN A 519 -21.76 6.02 -4.04
C ASN A 519 -21.46 7.51 -4.20
N VAL A 520 -21.28 8.22 -3.08
CA VAL A 520 -20.81 9.59 -3.03
C VAL A 520 -19.58 9.61 -2.14
N ASN A 521 -18.40 9.76 -2.74
CA ASN A 521 -17.14 9.87 -1.99
C ASN A 521 -16.83 11.36 -1.73
N ASN A 522 -16.26 11.64 -0.56
CA ASN A 522 -15.99 12.99 -0.09
C ASN A 522 -17.25 13.89 -0.18
N LEU A 523 -18.33 13.49 0.50
CA LEU A 523 -19.66 14.09 0.43
C LEU A 523 -19.66 15.62 0.58
N PHE A 524 -18.79 16.15 1.44
CA PHE A 524 -18.68 17.57 1.74
C PHE A 524 -17.63 18.32 0.92
N ASP A 525 -17.03 17.67 -0.09
CA ASP A 525 -15.96 18.21 -0.96
C ASP A 525 -14.78 18.79 -0.15
N LYS A 526 -14.39 18.10 0.91
CA LYS A 526 -13.31 18.50 1.79
C LYS A 526 -11.98 18.52 1.04
N VAL A 527 -11.30 19.65 1.02
CA VAL A 527 -9.91 19.77 0.52
C VAL A 527 -8.96 19.42 1.66
N TYR A 528 -8.07 18.45 1.41
CA TYR A 528 -7.09 17.99 2.40
C TYR A 528 -5.82 17.49 1.71
N ALA A 529 -4.72 17.46 2.46
CA ALA A 529 -3.47 16.86 2.03
C ALA A 529 -3.48 15.38 2.39
N ASP A 530 -3.66 14.51 1.40
CA ASP A 530 -3.65 13.06 1.60
C ASP A 530 -2.21 12.54 1.73
N GLY A 531 -1.36 12.78 0.75
CA GLY A 531 0.06 12.51 0.81
C GLY A 531 0.86 13.76 1.20
N LEU A 532 1.83 13.60 2.09
CA LEU A 532 2.73 14.67 2.52
C LEU A 532 4.17 14.33 2.16
N TYR A 533 4.85 15.27 1.52
CA TYR A 533 6.25 15.19 1.15
C TYR A 533 7.01 16.42 1.64
N ARG A 534 8.31 16.48 1.40
CA ARG A 534 9.12 17.66 1.69
C ARG A 534 8.83 18.74 0.63
N GLY A 535 8.09 19.78 0.98
CA GLY A 535 7.82 20.95 0.11
C GLY A 535 6.53 20.88 -0.71
N PHE A 536 5.81 19.76 -0.72
CA PHE A 536 4.55 19.63 -1.47
C PHE A 536 3.61 18.58 -0.84
N TYR A 537 2.38 18.55 -1.31
CA TYR A 537 1.39 17.54 -0.93
C TYR A 537 0.72 16.95 -2.18
N ILE A 538 0.14 15.78 -2.02
CA ILE A 538 -0.83 15.23 -2.97
C ILE A 538 -2.21 15.49 -2.40
N PRO A 539 -3.12 16.15 -3.16
CA PRO A 539 -4.46 16.42 -2.66
C PRO A 539 -5.25 15.11 -2.54
N GLY A 540 -6.09 15.03 -1.52
CA GLY A 540 -7.12 14.01 -1.45
C GLY A 540 -8.15 14.20 -2.58
N ALA A 541 -8.81 13.11 -2.97
CA ALA A 541 -9.79 13.14 -4.03
C ALA A 541 -10.93 14.13 -3.72
N ALA A 542 -11.28 14.96 -4.70
CA ALA A 542 -12.46 15.82 -4.63
C ALA A 542 -13.74 14.96 -4.61
N ARG A 543 -14.89 15.58 -4.25
CA ARG A 543 -16.18 14.87 -4.27
C ARG A 543 -16.42 14.18 -5.61
N SER A 544 -16.78 12.90 -5.53
CA SER A 544 -17.15 12.11 -6.70
C SER A 544 -18.44 11.33 -6.45
N VAL A 545 -19.23 11.17 -7.50
CA VAL A 545 -20.49 10.41 -7.51
C VAL A 545 -20.35 9.28 -8.51
N GLN A 546 -20.76 8.07 -8.13
CA GLN A 546 -20.70 6.88 -8.99
C GLN A 546 -22.00 6.09 -8.88
N LEU A 547 -22.56 5.72 -10.00
CA LEU A 547 -23.72 4.83 -10.11
C LEU A 547 -23.27 3.51 -10.72
N THR A 548 -23.48 2.41 -10.00
CA THR A 548 -23.11 1.07 -10.43
C THR A 548 -24.34 0.20 -10.59
N LEU A 549 -24.53 -0.37 -11.77
CA LEU A 549 -25.44 -1.49 -12.03
C LEU A 549 -24.65 -2.78 -11.94
N LYS A 550 -25.13 -3.72 -11.16
CA LYS A 550 -24.51 -5.04 -10.95
C LYS A 550 -25.54 -6.13 -11.14
N THR A 551 -25.19 -7.18 -11.87
CA THR A 551 -26.06 -8.34 -12.07
C THR A 551 -25.31 -9.65 -11.93
N ARG A 552 -26.00 -10.68 -11.42
CA ARG A 552 -25.56 -12.08 -11.34
C ARG A 552 -26.45 -12.95 -12.22
N PHE A 553 -25.91 -13.92 -12.88
CA PHE A 553 -26.67 -14.79 -13.78
C PHE A 553 -26.05 -16.18 -13.90
#